data_eca369859bfa54d00d53718e0318235a
#
_entry.id   eca369859bfa54d00d53718e0318235a
#
_cell.length_a   1.000
_cell.length_b   1.000
_cell.length_c   1.000
_cell.angle_alpha   90.00
_cell.angle_beta   90.00
_cell.angle_gamma   90.00
#
_symmetry.space_group_name_H-M   'P 1'
#
loop_
_entity.id
_entity.type
_entity.pdbx_description
1 polymer ?
#
loop_
_entity_poly.entity_id
_entity_poly.type
_entity_poly.pdbx_seq_one_letter_code
_entity_poly.pdbx_strand_id
1 'polypeptide(L)'
;MAEYVPGREFALRMDAADALASRRELFYIRPGQIYMDGNSLGLCSKGAERTVLRALEDWKKYGIGIWTGAETDYFLYYESIGAKLARLINAQPEEVTVCASTTLNIHQCIATFWRPDERRYKIVVDELNFPTDRYAVTSQIRQRGLDVDEVLRVIPSRDGKTLAMEDILAALTEDVSIILLPSVLYRSAQLLDMAAITKAAHEKGIICGFDLCHSIGAVDHDMEAVDCDF
;
A
#
# COMPACT_ATOMS: atom_id res chain seq x y z
N MET A 1 0.12 29.26 -9.15
CA MET A 1 -0.50 28.22 -10.02
C MET A 1 -1.18 28.94 -11.16
N ALA A 2 -1.04 28.46 -12.43
CA ALA A 2 -1.79 29.04 -13.55
C ALA A 2 -3.30 28.79 -13.35
N GLU A 3 -4.13 29.79 -13.66
CA GLU A 3 -5.57 29.65 -13.61
C GLU A 3 -6.04 28.56 -14.57
N TYR A 4 -6.87 27.62 -14.09
CA TYR A 4 -7.37 26.53 -14.90
C TYR A 4 -8.39 27.05 -15.94
N VAL A 5 -8.04 26.82 -17.21
CA VAL A 5 -8.94 27.11 -18.35
C VAL A 5 -9.17 25.79 -19.11
N PRO A 6 -10.40 25.24 -19.15
CA PRO A 6 -10.64 24.00 -19.85
C PRO A 6 -10.26 24.09 -21.34
N GLY A 7 -9.56 23.06 -21.85
CA GLY A 7 -9.27 22.96 -23.27
C GLY A 7 -7.87 22.44 -23.59
N ARG A 8 -7.71 22.04 -24.86
CA ARG A 8 -6.47 21.44 -25.37
C ARG A 8 -5.27 22.36 -25.25
N GLU A 9 -5.45 23.65 -25.48
CA GLU A 9 -4.35 24.62 -25.40
C GLU A 9 -3.79 24.77 -23.99
N PHE A 10 -4.66 24.72 -22.97
CA PHE A 10 -4.25 24.72 -21.59
C PHE A 10 -3.43 23.45 -21.27
N ALA A 11 -3.92 22.28 -21.68
CA ALA A 11 -3.22 21.01 -21.48
C ALA A 11 -1.83 21.02 -22.12
N LEU A 12 -1.73 21.44 -23.38
CA LEU A 12 -0.44 21.54 -24.09
C LEU A 12 0.55 22.49 -23.42
N ARG A 13 0.07 23.61 -22.86
CA ARG A 13 0.94 24.52 -22.09
C ARG A 13 1.43 23.87 -20.79
N MET A 14 0.57 23.12 -20.11
CA MET A 14 0.96 22.40 -18.89
C MET A 14 1.97 21.29 -19.22
N ASP A 15 1.74 20.52 -20.29
CA ASP A 15 2.67 19.49 -20.75
C ASP A 15 4.05 20.09 -21.09
N ALA A 16 4.07 21.26 -21.76
CA ALA A 16 5.33 21.94 -22.12
C ALA A 16 6.08 22.49 -20.91
N ALA A 17 5.39 22.80 -19.82
CA ALA A 17 5.96 23.29 -18.57
C ALA A 17 6.28 22.18 -17.56
N ASP A 18 5.95 20.92 -17.85
CA ASP A 18 6.15 19.80 -16.95
C ASP A 18 7.64 19.43 -16.83
N ALA A 19 8.22 19.67 -15.67
CA ALA A 19 9.61 19.32 -15.36
C ALA A 19 9.87 17.79 -15.42
N LEU A 20 8.83 16.96 -15.34
CA LEU A 20 8.92 15.51 -15.37
C LEU A 20 8.62 14.92 -16.76
N ALA A 21 8.32 15.72 -17.77
CA ALA A 21 7.93 15.27 -19.11
C ALA A 21 8.89 14.21 -19.69
N SER A 22 10.21 14.37 -19.49
CA SER A 22 11.23 13.42 -19.96
C SER A 22 11.12 12.02 -19.30
N ARG A 23 10.51 11.92 -18.13
CA ARG A 23 10.33 10.63 -17.43
C ARG A 23 9.43 9.68 -18.18
N ARG A 24 8.54 10.21 -19.02
CA ARG A 24 7.69 9.41 -19.90
C ARG A 24 8.49 8.47 -20.79
N GLU A 25 9.67 8.87 -21.24
CA GLU A 25 10.54 8.07 -22.11
C GLU A 25 11.14 6.84 -21.41
N LEU A 26 11.08 6.79 -20.10
CA LEU A 26 11.56 5.65 -19.31
C LEU A 26 10.60 4.45 -19.33
N PHE A 27 9.39 4.61 -19.89
CA PHE A 27 8.35 3.60 -19.90
C PHE A 27 7.96 3.17 -21.31
N TYR A 28 7.40 1.96 -21.44
CA TYR A 28 6.79 1.47 -22.67
C TYR A 28 5.35 1.98 -22.77
N ILE A 29 5.12 2.97 -23.61
CA ILE A 29 3.81 3.59 -23.83
C ILE A 29 3.47 3.46 -25.31
N ARG A 30 2.26 2.98 -25.61
CA ARG A 30 1.77 2.91 -27.00
C ARG A 30 1.56 4.33 -27.54
N PRO A 31 1.92 4.58 -28.80
CA PRO A 31 1.65 5.87 -29.46
C PRO A 31 0.17 6.23 -29.37
N GLY A 32 -0.14 7.48 -28.99
CA GLY A 32 -1.51 7.98 -28.85
C GLY A 32 -2.27 7.49 -27.61
N GLN A 33 -1.68 6.66 -26.75
CA GLN A 33 -2.29 6.21 -25.51
C GLN A 33 -2.05 7.22 -24.38
N ILE A 34 -3.13 7.53 -23.65
CA ILE A 34 -3.06 8.18 -22.33
C ILE A 34 -3.32 7.09 -21.31
N TYR A 35 -2.27 6.74 -20.54
CA TYR A 35 -2.34 5.70 -19.51
C TYR A 35 -2.58 6.32 -18.14
N MET A 36 -3.71 6.02 -17.51
CA MET A 36 -4.16 6.62 -16.25
C MET A 36 -4.41 5.58 -15.15
N ASP A 37 -3.95 4.34 -15.34
CA ASP A 37 -4.21 3.22 -14.43
C ASP A 37 -2.93 2.67 -13.79
N GLY A 38 -2.02 3.60 -13.44
CA GLY A 38 -0.72 3.26 -12.87
C GLY A 38 -0.78 2.61 -11.49
N ASN A 39 -1.84 2.86 -10.75
CA ASN A 39 -2.08 2.28 -9.42
C ASN A 39 -2.67 0.86 -9.45
N SER A 40 -3.24 0.43 -10.56
CA SER A 40 -3.72 -0.95 -10.75
C SER A 40 -2.59 -1.83 -11.29
N LEU A 41 -2.06 -1.48 -12.47
CA LEU A 41 -0.87 -2.09 -13.06
C LEU A 41 -0.04 -1.01 -13.72
N GLY A 42 1.08 -0.63 -13.10
CA GLY A 42 2.01 0.34 -13.67
C GLY A 42 2.57 -0.09 -15.00
N LEU A 43 2.88 0.89 -15.87
CA LEU A 43 3.58 0.62 -17.12
C LEU A 43 4.95 0.01 -16.85
N CYS A 44 5.35 -0.95 -17.69
CA CYS A 44 6.69 -1.52 -17.62
C CYS A 44 7.74 -0.44 -17.89
N SER A 45 8.65 -0.23 -16.94
CA SER A 45 9.77 0.66 -17.15
C SER A 45 10.92 -0.07 -17.86
N LYS A 46 11.63 0.63 -18.74
CA LYS A 46 12.84 0.10 -19.39
C LYS A 46 13.94 -0.26 -18.39
N GLY A 47 13.92 0.40 -17.21
CA GLY A 47 14.82 0.07 -16.10
C GLY A 47 14.48 -1.29 -15.45
N ALA A 48 13.21 -1.54 -15.19
CA ALA A 48 12.75 -2.82 -14.64
C ALA A 48 13.07 -3.98 -15.57
N GLU A 49 12.79 -3.84 -16.88
CA GLU A 49 13.15 -4.86 -17.88
C GLU A 49 14.64 -5.18 -17.84
N ARG A 50 15.52 -4.17 -17.91
CA ARG A 50 16.98 -4.40 -17.84
C ARG A 50 17.40 -5.11 -16.56
N THR A 51 16.78 -4.80 -15.43
CA THR A 51 17.10 -5.43 -14.14
C THR A 51 16.70 -6.90 -14.14
N VAL A 52 15.51 -7.23 -14.64
CA VAL A 52 15.03 -8.61 -14.72
C VAL A 52 15.91 -9.43 -15.68
N LEU A 53 16.23 -8.89 -16.85
CA LEU A 53 17.10 -9.57 -17.82
C LEU A 53 18.51 -9.81 -17.25
N ARG A 54 19.08 -8.84 -16.53
CA ARG A 54 20.37 -9.00 -15.86
C ARG A 54 20.32 -10.11 -14.82
N ALA A 55 19.29 -10.13 -13.97
CA ALA A 55 19.14 -11.18 -12.96
C ALA A 55 19.05 -12.58 -13.61
N LEU A 56 18.37 -12.68 -14.74
CA LEU A 56 18.27 -13.92 -15.48
C LEU A 56 19.64 -14.38 -16.06
N GLU A 57 20.42 -13.45 -16.61
CA GLU A 57 21.77 -13.75 -17.12
C GLU A 57 22.74 -14.11 -15.98
N ASP A 58 22.67 -13.42 -14.84
CA ASP A 58 23.47 -13.76 -13.68
C ASP A 58 23.13 -15.17 -13.16
N TRP A 59 21.85 -15.52 -13.11
CA TRP A 59 21.44 -16.87 -12.72
C TRP A 59 21.98 -17.95 -13.68
N LYS A 60 21.87 -17.72 -14.99
CA LYS A 60 22.44 -18.64 -16.00
C LYS A 60 23.94 -18.82 -15.82
N LYS A 61 24.66 -17.74 -15.53
CA LYS A 61 26.12 -17.74 -15.41
C LYS A 61 26.62 -18.39 -14.13
N TYR A 62 25.99 -18.10 -13.01
CA TYR A 62 26.50 -18.42 -11.68
C TYR A 62 25.77 -19.59 -11.00
N GLY A 63 24.55 -19.93 -11.40
CA GLY A 63 23.74 -20.92 -10.69
C GLY A 63 23.62 -20.57 -9.21
N ILE A 64 23.91 -21.49 -8.29
CA ILE A 64 23.88 -21.22 -6.85
C ILE A 64 24.93 -20.19 -6.43
N GLY A 65 26.00 -20.04 -7.19
CA GLY A 65 27.04 -19.03 -6.94
C GLY A 65 26.57 -17.60 -7.15
N ILE A 66 25.34 -17.36 -7.61
CA ILE A 66 24.74 -16.03 -7.77
C ILE A 66 24.75 -15.23 -6.44
N TRP A 67 24.65 -15.93 -5.30
CA TRP A 67 24.63 -15.32 -3.97
C TRP A 67 25.94 -14.62 -3.59
N THR A 68 27.06 -15.04 -4.15
CA THR A 68 28.40 -14.54 -3.77
C THR A 68 29.27 -14.12 -4.95
N GLY A 69 28.89 -14.46 -6.17
CA GLY A 69 29.72 -14.25 -7.36
C GLY A 69 29.20 -13.22 -8.35
N ALA A 70 27.96 -12.77 -8.22
CA ALA A 70 27.39 -11.72 -9.03
C ALA A 70 27.81 -10.34 -8.52
N GLU A 71 27.83 -9.34 -9.40
CA GLU A 71 28.04 -7.94 -9.03
C GLU A 71 26.89 -7.39 -8.16
N THR A 72 25.65 -7.82 -8.47
CA THR A 72 24.48 -7.50 -7.66
C THR A 72 24.45 -8.40 -6.44
N ASP A 73 24.37 -7.83 -5.25
CA ASP A 73 24.15 -8.58 -4.02
C ASP A 73 22.69 -9.07 -3.98
N TYR A 74 22.46 -10.26 -4.52
CA TYR A 74 21.11 -10.86 -4.52
C TYR A 74 20.71 -11.37 -3.15
N PHE A 75 21.66 -11.67 -2.28
CA PHE A 75 21.36 -12.20 -0.95
C PHE A 75 20.67 -11.14 -0.07
N LEU A 76 21.15 -9.89 -0.13
CA LEU A 76 20.59 -8.76 0.62
C LEU A 76 19.82 -7.78 -0.30
N TYR A 77 19.37 -8.24 -1.48
CA TYR A 77 18.73 -7.37 -2.46
C TYR A 77 17.47 -6.70 -1.92
N TYR A 78 16.67 -7.43 -1.16
CA TYR A 78 15.45 -6.93 -0.53
C TYR A 78 15.72 -5.78 0.45
N GLU A 79 16.81 -5.83 1.21
CA GLU A 79 17.21 -4.74 2.13
C GLU A 79 17.56 -3.47 1.36
N SER A 80 18.34 -3.62 0.26
CA SER A 80 18.73 -2.48 -0.56
C SER A 80 17.54 -1.77 -1.23
N ILE A 81 16.50 -2.51 -1.57
CA ILE A 81 15.26 -1.95 -2.14
C ILE A 81 14.40 -1.37 -1.02
N GLY A 82 14.28 -2.05 0.12
CA GLY A 82 13.58 -1.56 1.30
C GLY A 82 14.09 -0.19 1.73
N ALA A 83 15.40 -0.01 1.83
CA ALA A 83 16.03 1.27 2.15
C ALA A 83 15.71 2.40 1.15
N LYS A 84 15.49 2.09 -0.13
CA LYS A 84 15.05 3.08 -1.12
C LYS A 84 13.57 3.46 -0.96
N LEU A 85 12.73 2.47 -0.67
CA LEU A 85 11.31 2.69 -0.41
C LEU A 85 11.07 3.44 0.90
N ALA A 86 11.85 3.16 1.93
CA ALA A 86 11.81 3.86 3.20
C ALA A 86 11.92 5.40 3.02
N ARG A 87 12.82 5.84 2.13
CA ARG A 87 12.95 7.28 1.79
C ARG A 87 11.71 7.85 1.11
N LEU A 88 10.96 7.03 0.36
CA LEU A 88 9.78 7.48 -0.36
C LEU A 88 8.61 7.77 0.59
N ILE A 89 8.59 7.12 1.74
CA ILE A 89 7.48 7.19 2.70
C ILE A 89 7.91 7.77 4.06
N ASN A 90 9.13 8.29 4.16
CA ASN A 90 9.73 8.77 5.41
C ASN A 90 9.60 7.75 6.55
N ALA A 91 10.18 6.56 6.32
CA ALA A 91 10.31 5.48 7.32
C ALA A 91 11.79 5.13 7.51
N GLN A 92 12.13 4.36 8.55
CA GLN A 92 13.47 3.86 8.73
C GLN A 92 13.75 2.68 7.78
N PRO A 93 15.00 2.50 7.29
CA PRO A 93 15.33 1.39 6.39
C PRO A 93 14.98 0.01 6.95
N GLU A 94 15.10 -0.16 8.26
CA GLU A 94 14.84 -1.41 8.98
C GLU A 94 13.34 -1.75 9.09
N GLU A 95 12.47 -0.77 8.88
CA GLU A 95 11.02 -0.92 8.94
C GLU A 95 10.40 -1.34 7.61
N VAL A 96 11.18 -1.29 6.51
CA VAL A 96 10.66 -1.51 5.17
C VAL A 96 11.31 -2.71 4.50
N THR A 97 10.48 -3.66 4.10
CA THR A 97 10.93 -4.81 3.31
C THR A 97 10.11 -4.96 2.03
N VAL A 98 10.71 -5.59 1.02
CA VAL A 98 10.06 -5.89 -0.25
C VAL A 98 9.81 -7.38 -0.33
N CYS A 99 8.56 -7.76 -0.35
CA CYS A 99 8.17 -9.17 -0.46
C CYS A 99 6.82 -9.32 -1.15
N ALA A 100 6.52 -10.51 -1.57
CA ALA A 100 5.22 -11.06 -2.00
C ALA A 100 4.29 -10.10 -2.78
N SER A 101 2.98 -10.29 -2.60
CA SER A 101 1.90 -9.43 -3.10
C SER A 101 1.17 -8.78 -1.94
N THR A 102 0.42 -7.71 -2.19
CA THR A 102 -0.40 -7.04 -1.16
C THR A 102 -1.23 -8.03 -0.36
N THR A 103 -1.96 -8.94 -1.02
CA THR A 103 -2.78 -9.94 -0.33
C THR A 103 -1.96 -10.82 0.60
N LEU A 104 -0.78 -11.32 0.16
CA LEU A 104 0.09 -12.12 1.01
C LEU A 104 0.68 -11.32 2.16
N ASN A 105 1.04 -10.06 1.92
CA ASN A 105 1.55 -9.16 2.95
C ASN A 105 0.48 -8.89 4.02
N ILE A 106 -0.77 -8.63 3.63
CA ILE A 106 -1.89 -8.49 4.57
C ILE A 106 -2.07 -9.78 5.38
N HIS A 107 -2.01 -10.96 4.74
CA HIS A 107 -2.06 -12.23 5.48
C HIS A 107 -0.95 -12.34 6.53
N GLN A 108 0.28 -11.96 6.18
CA GLN A 108 1.43 -12.00 7.09
C GLN A 108 1.27 -11.01 8.24
N CYS A 109 0.86 -9.76 7.95
CA CYS A 109 0.63 -8.74 8.96
C CYS A 109 -0.49 -9.17 9.93
N ILE A 110 -1.64 -9.60 9.42
CA ILE A 110 -2.74 -10.09 10.27
C ILE A 110 -2.32 -11.33 11.08
N ALA A 111 -1.61 -12.28 10.47
CA ALA A 111 -1.12 -13.45 11.17
C ALA A 111 -0.14 -13.12 12.30
N THR A 112 0.66 -12.08 12.12
CA THR A 112 1.68 -11.63 13.07
C THR A 112 1.10 -10.81 14.20
N PHE A 113 0.28 -9.82 13.88
CA PHE A 113 -0.17 -8.80 14.82
C PHE A 113 -1.51 -9.13 15.47
N TRP A 114 -2.42 -9.79 14.76
CA TRP A 114 -3.71 -10.16 15.34
C TRP A 114 -3.59 -11.37 16.27
N ARG A 115 -3.67 -11.10 17.56
CA ARG A 115 -3.62 -12.09 18.64
C ARG A 115 -4.90 -12.01 19.45
N PRO A 116 -5.99 -12.67 18.99
CA PRO A 116 -7.27 -12.62 19.66
C PRO A 116 -7.20 -13.28 21.02
N ASP A 117 -7.85 -12.66 22.01
CA ASP A 117 -8.10 -13.18 23.34
C ASP A 117 -9.60 -13.04 23.71
N GLU A 118 -9.98 -13.40 24.92
CA GLU A 118 -11.38 -13.33 25.38
C GLU A 118 -11.94 -11.89 25.41
N ARG A 119 -11.09 -10.87 25.49
CA ARG A 119 -11.47 -9.47 25.59
C ARG A 119 -11.34 -8.75 24.24
N ARG A 120 -10.22 -9.00 23.53
CA ARG A 120 -9.86 -8.29 22.28
C ARG A 120 -9.67 -9.29 21.15
N TYR A 121 -10.67 -9.41 20.31
CA TYR A 121 -10.67 -10.41 19.24
C TYR A 121 -11.14 -9.88 17.90
N LYS A 122 -11.75 -8.66 17.85
CA LYS A 122 -12.32 -8.15 16.62
C LYS A 122 -11.25 -7.52 15.71
N ILE A 123 -11.50 -7.66 14.41
CA ILE A 123 -10.80 -6.96 13.34
C ILE A 123 -11.76 -5.95 12.74
N VAL A 124 -11.31 -4.70 12.64
CA VAL A 124 -12.04 -3.63 11.95
C VAL A 124 -11.52 -3.47 10.54
N VAL A 125 -12.42 -3.43 9.56
CA VAL A 125 -12.17 -3.07 8.16
C VAL A 125 -13.27 -2.14 7.68
N ASP A 126 -13.18 -1.62 6.46
CA ASP A 126 -14.24 -0.82 5.87
C ASP A 126 -15.02 -1.55 4.76
N GLU A 127 -16.18 -0.99 4.41
CA GLU A 127 -17.07 -1.54 3.39
C GLU A 127 -16.54 -1.31 1.96
N LEU A 128 -15.74 -0.26 1.75
CA LEU A 128 -15.33 0.23 0.44
C LEU A 128 -13.94 -0.25 0.02
N ASN A 129 -13.25 -0.99 0.89
CA ASN A 129 -11.89 -1.46 0.66
C ASN A 129 -11.79 -2.38 -0.55
N PHE A 130 -10.57 -2.58 -1.04
CA PHE A 130 -10.33 -3.50 -2.13
C PHE A 130 -10.71 -4.94 -1.71
N PRO A 131 -11.42 -5.70 -2.57
CA PRO A 131 -12.00 -6.98 -2.15
C PRO A 131 -11.01 -7.99 -1.58
N THR A 132 -9.75 -8.02 -2.07
CA THR A 132 -8.74 -8.98 -1.63
C THR A 132 -8.29 -8.75 -0.19
N ASP A 133 -8.35 -7.52 0.31
CA ASP A 133 -8.01 -7.19 1.71
C ASP A 133 -9.00 -7.86 2.65
N ARG A 134 -10.29 -7.70 2.35
CA ARG A 134 -11.35 -8.37 3.10
C ARG A 134 -11.24 -9.90 3.02
N TYR A 135 -10.86 -10.45 1.84
CA TYR A 135 -10.66 -11.90 1.71
C TYR A 135 -9.49 -12.39 2.56
N ALA A 136 -8.38 -11.66 2.59
CA ALA A 136 -7.23 -11.99 3.43
C ALA A 136 -7.63 -12.01 4.91
N VAL A 137 -8.31 -10.96 5.39
CA VAL A 137 -8.77 -10.86 6.79
C VAL A 137 -9.75 -11.98 7.14
N THR A 138 -10.78 -12.19 6.32
CA THR A 138 -11.77 -13.25 6.58
C THR A 138 -11.17 -14.66 6.56
N SER A 139 -10.17 -14.87 5.71
CA SER A 139 -9.42 -16.12 5.67
C SER A 139 -8.65 -16.36 6.96
N GLN A 140 -7.99 -15.33 7.51
CA GLN A 140 -7.28 -15.42 8.78
C GLN A 140 -8.21 -15.72 9.97
N ILE A 141 -9.41 -15.15 9.97
CA ILE A 141 -10.44 -15.45 10.98
C ILE A 141 -10.84 -16.94 10.92
N ARG A 142 -11.17 -17.41 9.71
CA ARG A 142 -11.57 -18.82 9.49
C ARG A 142 -10.48 -19.82 9.82
N GLN A 143 -9.22 -19.52 9.51
CA GLN A 143 -8.07 -20.38 9.82
C GLN A 143 -7.90 -20.61 11.33
N ARG A 144 -8.37 -19.68 12.15
CA ARG A 144 -8.38 -19.82 13.62
C ARG A 144 -9.64 -20.48 14.17
N GLY A 145 -10.54 -20.95 13.31
CA GLY A 145 -11.79 -21.56 13.70
C GLY A 145 -12.82 -20.60 14.28
N LEU A 146 -12.66 -19.29 14.06
CA LEU A 146 -13.54 -18.25 14.55
C LEU A 146 -14.62 -17.89 13.54
N ASP A 147 -15.77 -17.42 14.03
CA ASP A 147 -16.88 -16.95 13.20
C ASP A 147 -16.58 -15.54 12.66
N VAL A 148 -16.69 -15.40 11.33
CA VAL A 148 -16.43 -14.12 10.65
C VAL A 148 -17.43 -13.05 11.06
N ASP A 149 -18.70 -13.41 11.25
CA ASP A 149 -19.77 -12.46 11.59
C ASP A 149 -19.65 -11.94 13.03
N GLU A 150 -19.01 -12.71 13.91
CA GLU A 150 -18.72 -12.28 15.28
C GLU A 150 -17.45 -11.42 15.38
N VAL A 151 -16.42 -11.76 14.58
CA VAL A 151 -15.07 -11.19 14.70
C VAL A 151 -14.88 -9.98 13.80
N LEU A 152 -15.43 -10.00 12.58
CA LEU A 152 -15.22 -8.94 11.60
C LEU A 152 -16.21 -7.79 11.83
N ARG A 153 -15.67 -6.62 12.12
CA ARG A 153 -16.45 -5.37 12.15
C ARG A 153 -16.18 -4.57 10.89
N VAL A 154 -17.24 -4.25 10.17
CA VAL A 154 -17.16 -3.49 8.93
C VAL A 154 -17.69 -2.07 9.16
N ILE A 155 -16.87 -1.06 8.92
CA ILE A 155 -17.28 0.34 8.95
C ILE A 155 -18.14 0.62 7.71
N PRO A 156 -19.41 1.02 7.89
CA PRO A 156 -20.28 1.30 6.75
C PRO A 156 -19.95 2.64 6.09
N SER A 157 -20.22 2.75 4.80
CA SER A 157 -20.22 4.03 4.09
C SER A 157 -21.64 4.61 4.06
N ARG A 158 -21.78 5.88 4.45
CA ARG A 158 -23.09 6.57 4.46
C ARG A 158 -23.61 6.91 3.06
N ASP A 159 -22.71 7.03 2.10
CA ASP A 159 -22.99 7.47 0.72
C ASP A 159 -22.54 6.47 -0.36
N GLY A 160 -21.93 5.34 0.04
CA GLY A 160 -21.36 4.34 -0.86
C GLY A 160 -20.09 4.82 -1.58
N LYS A 161 -19.49 5.94 -1.16
CA LYS A 161 -18.31 6.54 -1.80
C LYS A 161 -17.21 6.94 -0.83
N THR A 162 -17.59 7.37 0.38
CA THR A 162 -16.67 7.91 1.38
C THR A 162 -16.88 7.24 2.73
N LEU A 163 -15.87 7.34 3.60
CA LEU A 163 -15.94 6.97 5.01
C LEU A 163 -15.94 8.24 5.86
N ALA A 164 -16.86 8.32 6.80
CA ALA A 164 -16.87 9.39 7.77
C ALA A 164 -15.89 9.08 8.91
N MET A 165 -15.09 10.06 9.33
CA MET A 165 -14.13 9.90 10.42
C MET A 165 -14.82 9.47 11.72
N GLU A 166 -16.01 10.02 12.00
CA GLU A 166 -16.79 9.67 13.19
C GLU A 166 -17.14 8.17 13.23
N ASP A 167 -17.45 7.57 12.06
CA ASP A 167 -17.79 6.15 11.99
C ASP A 167 -16.54 5.29 12.18
N ILE A 168 -15.39 5.73 11.67
CA ILE A 168 -14.09 5.06 11.91
C ILE A 168 -13.79 5.08 13.41
N LEU A 169 -13.85 6.22 14.05
CA LEU A 169 -13.55 6.37 15.48
C LEU A 169 -14.54 5.61 16.36
N ALA A 170 -15.82 5.57 15.99
CA ALA A 170 -16.86 4.83 16.69
C ALA A 170 -16.67 3.30 16.60
N ALA A 171 -16.03 2.80 15.52
CA ALA A 171 -15.72 1.40 15.37
C ALA A 171 -14.59 0.90 16.28
N LEU A 172 -13.76 1.79 16.82
CA LEU A 172 -12.65 1.48 17.72
C LEU A 172 -13.15 1.26 19.15
N THR A 173 -13.75 0.12 19.43
CA THR A 173 -14.26 -0.27 20.77
C THR A 173 -13.26 -1.14 21.52
N GLU A 174 -13.49 -1.41 22.80
CA GLU A 174 -12.54 -2.14 23.65
C GLU A 174 -12.33 -3.63 23.25
N ASP A 175 -13.24 -4.19 22.47
CA ASP A 175 -13.17 -5.56 21.96
C ASP A 175 -12.39 -5.68 20.63
N VAL A 176 -11.91 -4.54 20.08
CA VAL A 176 -11.10 -4.50 18.87
C VAL A 176 -9.65 -4.78 19.21
N SER A 177 -9.03 -5.68 18.45
CA SER A 177 -7.61 -6.01 18.51
C SER A 177 -6.81 -5.28 17.45
N ILE A 178 -7.36 -5.16 16.24
CA ILE A 178 -6.64 -4.61 15.08
C ILE A 178 -7.61 -3.92 14.12
N ILE A 179 -7.15 -2.84 13.49
CA ILE A 179 -7.83 -2.15 12.39
C ILE A 179 -6.94 -2.17 11.15
N LEU A 180 -7.52 -2.48 10.00
CA LEU A 180 -6.89 -2.39 8.68
C LEU A 180 -7.76 -1.56 7.76
N LEU A 181 -7.24 -0.43 7.28
CA LEU A 181 -7.91 0.46 6.34
C LEU A 181 -7.01 0.79 5.15
N PRO A 182 -7.56 1.18 3.99
CA PRO A 182 -6.76 1.78 2.93
C PRO A 182 -6.40 3.22 3.32
N SER A 183 -5.24 3.69 2.91
CA SER A 183 -4.89 5.12 3.01
C SER A 183 -5.72 5.98 2.06
N VAL A 184 -6.00 5.43 0.86
CA VAL A 184 -6.82 6.06 -0.18
C VAL A 184 -7.86 5.06 -0.67
N LEU A 185 -9.13 5.46 -0.64
CA LEU A 185 -10.21 4.65 -1.21
C LEU A 185 -10.09 4.59 -2.74
N TYR A 186 -9.94 3.40 -3.30
CA TYR A 186 -9.60 3.19 -4.72
C TYR A 186 -10.65 3.70 -5.73
N ARG A 187 -11.92 3.87 -5.32
CA ARG A 187 -13.00 4.35 -6.19
C ARG A 187 -13.19 5.85 -6.13
N SER A 188 -13.12 6.43 -4.94
CA SER A 188 -13.43 7.85 -4.71
C SER A 188 -12.19 8.72 -4.62
N ALA A 189 -11.01 8.11 -4.45
CA ALA A 189 -9.75 8.80 -4.13
C ALA A 189 -9.82 9.60 -2.81
N GLN A 190 -10.71 9.25 -1.88
CA GLN A 190 -10.69 9.83 -0.54
C GLN A 190 -9.39 9.44 0.16
N LEU A 191 -8.61 10.42 0.55
CA LEU A 191 -7.46 10.25 1.44
C LEU A 191 -7.95 10.25 2.88
N LEU A 192 -7.60 9.23 3.65
CA LEU A 192 -7.91 9.13 5.07
C LEU A 192 -6.81 9.82 5.90
N ASP A 193 -7.18 10.40 7.02
CA ASP A 193 -6.24 10.95 8.01
C ASP A 193 -5.66 9.79 8.85
N MET A 194 -4.61 9.17 8.30
CA MET A 194 -3.96 8.01 8.93
C MET A 194 -3.42 8.34 10.32
N ALA A 195 -2.81 9.51 10.51
CA ALA A 195 -2.24 9.91 11.80
C ALA A 195 -3.32 10.04 12.90
N ALA A 196 -4.46 10.66 12.58
CA ALA A 196 -5.57 10.76 13.52
C ALA A 196 -6.18 9.39 13.85
N ILE A 197 -6.29 8.49 12.85
CA ILE A 197 -6.80 7.13 13.06
C ILE A 197 -5.85 6.32 13.91
N THR A 198 -4.54 6.33 13.60
CA THR A 198 -3.51 5.61 14.37
C THR A 198 -3.50 6.06 15.82
N LYS A 199 -3.47 7.37 16.04
CA LYS A 199 -3.52 7.93 17.40
C LYS A 199 -4.73 7.43 18.18
N ALA A 200 -5.92 7.49 17.59
CA ALA A 200 -7.14 7.03 18.25
C ALA A 200 -7.16 5.50 18.51
N ALA A 201 -6.56 4.72 17.63
CA ALA A 201 -6.38 3.28 17.81
C ALA A 201 -5.40 3.00 18.96
N HIS A 202 -4.24 3.64 18.96
CA HIS A 202 -3.19 3.47 19.98
C HIS A 202 -3.65 3.91 21.37
N GLU A 203 -4.44 4.99 21.50
CA GLU A 203 -5.04 5.42 22.78
C GLU A 203 -5.91 4.31 23.40
N LYS A 204 -6.42 3.38 22.60
CA LYS A 204 -7.20 2.22 23.02
C LYS A 204 -6.41 0.92 23.00
N GLY A 205 -5.12 0.95 22.67
CA GLY A 205 -4.25 -0.23 22.55
C GLY A 205 -4.66 -1.15 21.40
N ILE A 206 -5.16 -0.59 20.30
CA ILE A 206 -5.55 -1.29 19.07
C ILE A 206 -4.39 -1.17 18.08
N ILE A 207 -3.99 -2.29 17.46
CA ILE A 207 -3.01 -2.33 16.38
C ILE A 207 -3.62 -1.67 15.12
N CYS A 208 -2.86 -0.79 14.48
CA CYS A 208 -3.33 -0.02 13.32
C CYS A 208 -2.47 -0.27 12.10
N GLY A 209 -3.07 -0.74 11.00
CA GLY A 209 -2.40 -0.97 9.73
C GLY A 209 -3.11 -0.32 8.55
N PHE A 210 -2.33 0.01 7.50
CA PHE A 210 -2.86 0.62 6.29
C PHE A 210 -2.38 -0.07 5.02
N ASP A 211 -3.32 -0.23 4.07
CA ASP A 211 -2.98 -0.52 2.68
C ASP A 211 -2.72 0.79 1.91
N LEU A 212 -1.50 0.94 1.40
CA LEU A 212 -1.05 2.11 0.64
C LEU A 212 -1.05 1.88 -0.88
N CYS A 213 -1.64 0.80 -1.39
CA CYS A 213 -1.59 0.47 -2.82
C CYS A 213 -2.05 1.59 -3.76
N HIS A 214 -2.99 2.43 -3.30
CA HIS A 214 -3.52 3.54 -4.11
C HIS A 214 -2.91 4.90 -3.77
N SER A 215 -1.92 4.95 -2.89
CA SER A 215 -1.31 6.21 -2.44
C SER A 215 0.21 6.24 -2.53
N ILE A 216 0.90 5.12 -2.30
CA ILE A 216 2.37 5.07 -2.31
C ILE A 216 2.92 5.55 -3.65
N GLY A 217 3.82 6.53 -3.62
CA GLY A 217 4.39 7.15 -4.81
C GLY A 217 3.47 8.15 -5.53
N ALA A 218 2.20 8.30 -5.11
CA ALA A 218 1.24 9.26 -5.65
C ALA A 218 0.89 10.35 -4.63
N VAL A 219 0.90 10.01 -3.35
CA VAL A 219 0.72 10.92 -2.22
C VAL A 219 2.00 10.94 -1.42
N ASP A 220 2.39 12.09 -0.92
CA ASP A 220 3.51 12.24 0.00
C ASP A 220 3.11 11.70 1.37
N HIS A 221 3.85 10.71 1.86
CA HIS A 221 3.61 10.05 3.13
C HIS A 221 4.75 10.33 4.11
N ASP A 222 4.38 10.56 5.35
CA ASP A 222 5.30 10.65 6.50
C ASP A 222 4.92 9.54 7.49
N MET A 223 5.46 8.32 7.25
CA MET A 223 5.10 7.16 8.07
C MET A 223 5.65 7.25 9.48
N GLU A 224 6.76 7.99 9.68
CA GLU A 224 7.26 8.29 11.03
C GLU A 224 6.22 9.12 11.83
N ALA A 225 5.60 10.12 11.19
CA ALA A 225 4.56 10.92 11.84
C ALA A 225 3.21 10.20 11.95
N VAL A 226 2.92 9.25 11.06
CA VAL A 226 1.70 8.42 11.14
C VAL A 226 1.79 7.42 12.29
N ASP A 227 2.98 6.87 12.56
CA ASP A 227 3.28 5.94 13.67
C ASP A 227 2.37 4.68 13.66
N CYS A 228 1.97 4.17 12.50
CA CYS A 228 1.17 2.96 12.41
C CYS A 228 2.03 1.70 12.62
N ASP A 229 1.38 0.57 12.96
CA ASP A 229 2.07 -0.69 13.27
C ASP A 229 2.50 -1.46 12.02
N PHE A 230 1.79 -1.28 10.87
CA PHE A 230 2.16 -1.88 9.58
C PHE A 230 1.44 -1.25 8.39
#